data_aaa9922fe195114d379d429e5b8b32ee
#
_entry.id   aaa9922fe195114d379d429e5b8b32ee
#
_cell.length_a   1.000
_cell.length_b   1.000
_cell.length_c   1.000
_cell.angle_alpha   90.00
_cell.angle_beta   90.00
_cell.angle_gamma   90.00
#
_symmetry.space_group_name_H-M   'P 1'
#
loop_
_entity.id
_entity.type
_entity.pdbx_description
1 polymer ?
#
loop_
_entity_poly.entity_id
_entity_poly.type
_entity_poly.pdbx_seq_one_letter_code
_entity_poly.pdbx_strand_id
1 'polypeptide(L)'
;MNGIWSKSLKESYISIIENIHKAEANELPKSYNPIDQYITKKTNGLVTNMLSGDIDPLVVAVLVNAVHFKGDWTIQFDKKETYRGEYITSSGNKREAMFMFAKRRMKFAANASLLNGASIVHLDYGKLNEETDQPGSDFAALFILPEQLGREGLNGVIDQLVALNTDSSSNVHDTFDDMLRQMSSHQKVELSLPRFKMEYGTKSLKNELRGLGLGACFDGTDVLMEMSDDPLVHVDEVLHKTVIEVTEEGTEAAAATVAIMMSRSLPTPVPKIKFNRPFIMVILHSSTNTPLFVAKVDDPELYF
;
A
#
# COMPACT_ATOMS: atom_id res chain seq x y z
N MET A 1 2.25 -2.04 12.94
CA MET A 1 2.77 -1.79 14.30
C MET A 1 2.51 -0.32 14.64
N ASN A 2 1.92 -0.07 15.82
CA ASN A 2 1.67 1.27 16.35
C ASN A 2 2.27 1.35 17.75
N GLY A 3 2.88 2.47 18.09
CA GLY A 3 3.44 2.69 19.42
C GLY A 3 3.50 4.17 19.78
N ILE A 4 3.39 4.43 21.07
CA ILE A 4 3.59 5.74 21.68
C ILE A 4 4.73 5.66 22.67
N TRP A 5 5.63 6.63 22.62
CA TRP A 5 6.69 6.85 23.61
C TRP A 5 6.52 8.23 24.20
N SER A 6 6.35 8.31 25.52
CA SER A 6 6.16 9.56 26.21
C SER A 6 6.88 9.58 27.55
N LYS A 7 7.22 10.77 28.04
CA LYS A 7 7.84 10.97 29.37
C LYS A 7 6.90 10.63 30.51
N SER A 8 5.60 10.77 30.29
CA SER A 8 4.58 10.52 31.32
C SER A 8 3.30 10.04 30.67
N LEU A 9 2.80 8.88 31.09
CA LEU A 9 1.54 8.31 30.65
C LEU A 9 0.75 7.83 31.86
N LYS A 10 -0.55 8.10 31.87
CA LYS A 10 -1.47 7.53 32.86
C LYS A 10 -1.67 6.04 32.64
N GLU A 11 -1.74 5.25 33.69
CA GLU A 11 -2.01 3.81 33.60
C GLU A 11 -3.35 3.50 32.92
N SER A 12 -4.36 4.33 33.16
CA SER A 12 -5.66 4.23 32.48
C SER A 12 -5.53 4.38 30.96
N TYR A 13 -4.71 5.32 30.50
CA TYR A 13 -4.45 5.54 29.09
C TYR A 13 -3.65 4.39 28.47
N ILE A 14 -2.61 3.91 29.16
CA ILE A 14 -1.83 2.74 28.73
C ILE A 14 -2.77 1.55 28.52
N SER A 15 -3.65 1.28 29.47
CA SER A 15 -4.63 0.18 29.38
C SER A 15 -5.54 0.31 28.14
N ILE A 16 -5.99 1.51 27.80
CA ILE A 16 -6.81 1.77 26.62
C ILE A 16 -5.99 1.50 25.34
N ILE A 17 -4.78 2.05 25.25
CA ILE A 17 -3.89 1.89 24.09
C ILE A 17 -3.61 0.40 23.83
N GLU A 18 -3.27 -0.36 24.86
CA GLU A 18 -2.90 -1.77 24.70
C GLU A 18 -4.11 -2.67 24.45
N ASN A 19 -5.20 -2.48 25.22
CA ASN A 19 -6.34 -3.40 25.19
C ASN A 19 -7.32 -3.10 24.04
N ILE A 20 -7.53 -1.83 23.71
CA ILE A 20 -8.50 -1.42 22.68
C ILE A 20 -7.79 -1.20 21.33
N HIS A 21 -6.76 -0.38 21.32
CA HIS A 21 -6.07 0.00 20.07
C HIS A 21 -4.98 -0.98 19.63
N LYS A 22 -4.64 -1.98 20.49
CA LYS A 22 -3.59 -2.98 20.21
C LYS A 22 -2.25 -2.32 19.81
N ALA A 23 -2.01 -1.12 20.32
CA ALA A 23 -0.76 -0.39 20.21
C ALA A 23 0.03 -0.53 21.52
N GLU A 24 1.30 -0.17 21.51
CA GLU A 24 2.14 -0.24 22.70
C GLU A 24 2.42 1.16 23.24
N ALA A 25 2.46 1.27 24.54
CA ALA A 25 2.77 2.49 25.27
C ALA A 25 4.04 2.29 26.09
N ASN A 26 5.03 3.15 25.91
CA ASN A 26 6.36 3.01 26.47
C ASN A 26 6.88 4.34 27.00
N GLU A 27 7.86 4.28 27.93
CA GLU A 27 8.60 5.43 28.36
C GLU A 27 9.52 5.94 27.23
N LEU A 28 9.62 7.26 27.08
CA LEU A 28 10.46 7.89 26.07
C LEU A 28 11.95 7.72 26.43
N PRO A 29 12.76 7.04 25.60
CA PRO A 29 14.17 6.87 25.85
C PRO A 29 14.97 8.15 25.54
N LYS A 30 16.25 8.17 25.87
CA LYS A 30 17.15 9.29 25.55
C LYS A 30 17.57 9.35 24.09
N SER A 31 17.46 8.25 23.37
CA SER A 31 17.81 8.16 21.94
C SER A 31 16.78 7.34 21.17
N TYR A 32 16.72 7.51 19.87
CA TYR A 32 15.80 6.77 18.99
C TYR A 32 16.19 5.31 18.78
N ASN A 33 17.42 4.90 19.11
CA ASN A 33 17.89 3.53 18.86
C ASN A 33 17.02 2.43 19.49
N PRO A 34 16.58 2.53 20.78
CA PRO A 34 15.68 1.53 21.35
C PRO A 34 14.33 1.44 20.63
N ILE A 35 13.80 2.57 20.16
CA ILE A 35 12.55 2.63 19.38
C ILE A 35 12.76 1.93 18.03
N ASP A 36 13.86 2.21 17.34
CA ASP A 36 14.18 1.59 16.05
C ASP A 36 14.38 0.08 16.17
N GLN A 37 15.09 -0.38 17.20
CA GLN A 37 15.24 -1.82 17.48
C GLN A 37 13.89 -2.50 17.75
N TYR A 38 13.02 -1.81 18.49
CA TYR A 38 11.67 -2.29 18.76
C TYR A 38 10.85 -2.42 17.46
N ILE A 39 10.87 -1.41 16.59
CA ILE A 39 10.21 -1.42 15.29
C ILE A 39 10.74 -2.58 14.43
N THR A 40 12.05 -2.71 14.33
CA THR A 40 12.71 -3.79 13.58
C THR A 40 12.26 -5.16 14.07
N LYS A 41 12.22 -5.37 15.38
CA LYS A 41 11.75 -6.63 15.98
C LYS A 41 10.27 -6.90 15.68
N LYS A 42 9.40 -5.92 15.84
CA LYS A 42 7.94 -6.07 15.65
C LYS A 42 7.54 -6.21 14.19
N THR A 43 8.37 -5.76 13.27
CA THR A 43 8.15 -5.91 11.82
C THR A 43 8.97 -7.07 11.23
N ASN A 44 9.54 -7.96 12.06
CA ASN A 44 10.36 -9.09 11.64
C ASN A 44 11.51 -8.69 10.70
N GLY A 45 12.14 -7.54 10.94
CA GLY A 45 13.23 -7.02 10.13
C GLY A 45 12.81 -6.35 8.81
N LEU A 46 11.51 -6.24 8.54
CA LEU A 46 11.01 -5.67 7.29
C LEU A 46 11.04 -4.14 7.27
N VAL A 47 10.91 -3.51 8.44
CA VAL A 47 11.13 -2.08 8.61
C VAL A 47 12.36 -1.88 9.49
N THR A 48 13.41 -1.30 8.92
CA THR A 48 14.69 -1.05 9.60
C THR A 48 15.12 0.38 9.37
N ASN A 49 16.03 0.86 10.23
CA ASN A 49 16.64 2.19 10.08
C ASN A 49 15.60 3.31 9.91
N MET A 50 14.52 3.22 10.69
CA MET A 50 13.47 4.23 10.67
C MET A 50 13.90 5.48 11.43
N LEU A 51 14.59 5.29 12.54
CA LEU A 51 14.95 6.35 13.48
C LEU A 51 16.41 6.22 13.93
N SER A 52 17.08 7.33 14.13
CA SER A 52 18.47 7.35 14.62
C SER A 52 18.78 8.65 15.36
N GLY A 53 19.83 8.63 16.17
CA GLY A 53 20.33 9.78 16.92
C GLY A 53 19.69 9.94 18.29
N ASP A 54 20.05 11.04 18.96
CA ASP A 54 19.52 11.39 20.27
C ASP A 54 18.18 12.11 20.14
N ILE A 55 17.32 11.91 21.14
CA ILE A 55 16.04 12.62 21.24
C ILE A 55 16.30 13.94 21.98
N ASP A 56 15.80 15.04 21.40
CA ASP A 56 15.89 16.35 22.05
C ASP A 56 15.24 16.26 23.45
N PRO A 57 15.92 16.73 24.51
CA PRO A 57 15.36 16.75 25.87
C PRO A 57 14.02 17.48 26.01
N LEU A 58 13.66 18.35 25.09
CA LEU A 58 12.36 19.05 25.06
C LEU A 58 11.23 18.20 24.54
N VAL A 59 11.51 17.14 23.78
CA VAL A 59 10.47 16.22 23.26
C VAL A 59 9.74 15.53 24.42
N VAL A 60 8.42 15.54 24.36
CA VAL A 60 7.53 14.98 25.40
C VAL A 60 6.94 13.67 24.94
N ALA A 61 6.44 13.60 23.70
CA ALA A 61 5.83 12.38 23.17
C ALA A 61 6.09 12.20 21.67
N VAL A 62 6.36 10.95 21.29
CA VAL A 62 6.56 10.51 19.91
C VAL A 62 5.62 9.35 19.61
N LEU A 63 4.81 9.50 18.57
CA LEU A 63 3.99 8.42 18.02
C LEU A 63 4.71 7.82 16.81
N VAL A 64 4.71 6.50 16.74
CA VAL A 64 5.32 5.77 15.62
C VAL A 64 4.33 4.79 15.04
N ASN A 65 4.18 4.89 13.74
CA ASN A 65 3.43 3.92 12.93
C ASN A 65 4.36 3.31 11.88
N ALA A 66 4.58 2.02 11.97
CA ALA A 66 5.33 1.27 10.96
C ALA A 66 4.40 0.23 10.33
N VAL A 67 4.22 0.33 9.02
CA VAL A 67 3.33 -0.56 8.26
C VAL A 67 4.15 -1.29 7.21
N HIS A 68 3.92 -2.58 7.14
CA HIS A 68 4.46 -3.44 6.10
C HIS A 68 3.32 -4.30 5.58
N PHE A 69 3.24 -4.40 4.27
CA PHE A 69 2.34 -5.33 3.62
C PHE A 69 3.15 -6.36 2.84
N LYS A 70 2.90 -7.62 3.14
CA LYS A 70 3.40 -8.78 2.43
C LYS A 70 2.26 -9.79 2.32
N GLY A 71 1.84 -10.09 1.11
CA GLY A 71 0.73 -11.01 0.85
C GLY A 71 1.06 -11.94 -0.31
N ASP A 72 0.64 -13.20 -0.23
CA ASP A 72 0.79 -14.18 -1.32
C ASP A 72 -0.25 -13.93 -2.39
N TRP A 73 0.14 -13.97 -3.65
CA TRP A 73 -0.84 -13.97 -4.74
C TRP A 73 -1.66 -15.26 -4.70
N THR A 74 -2.97 -15.14 -4.84
CA THR A 74 -3.84 -16.33 -4.98
C THR A 74 -3.38 -17.24 -6.11
N ILE A 75 -2.92 -16.65 -7.22
CA ILE A 75 -2.26 -17.35 -8.30
C ILE A 75 -0.91 -16.67 -8.53
N GLN A 76 0.17 -17.36 -8.17
CA GLN A 76 1.53 -16.86 -8.27
C GLN A 76 2.00 -16.70 -9.72
N PHE A 77 3.06 -15.93 -9.91
CA PHE A 77 3.79 -15.88 -11.16
C PHE A 77 4.84 -16.99 -11.23
N ASP A 78 5.04 -17.59 -12.40
CA ASP A 78 6.12 -18.56 -12.59
C ASP A 78 7.46 -17.81 -12.71
N LYS A 79 8.38 -18.07 -11.79
CA LYS A 79 9.72 -17.49 -11.80
C LYS A 79 10.50 -17.75 -13.10
N LYS A 80 10.19 -18.86 -13.80
CA LYS A 80 10.83 -19.21 -15.07
C LYS A 80 10.36 -18.30 -16.21
N GLU A 81 9.19 -17.71 -16.10
CA GLU A 81 8.63 -16.77 -17.08
C GLU A 81 9.00 -15.32 -16.77
N THR A 82 9.68 -15.06 -15.64
CA THR A 82 10.21 -13.72 -15.31
C THR A 82 11.36 -13.40 -16.26
N TYR A 83 11.30 -12.22 -16.86
CA TYR A 83 12.28 -11.80 -17.86
C TYR A 83 12.79 -10.38 -17.60
N ARG A 84 13.98 -10.10 -18.10
CA ARG A 84 14.62 -8.79 -18.02
C ARG A 84 14.06 -7.85 -19.09
N GLY A 85 13.77 -6.61 -18.69
CA GLY A 85 13.20 -5.60 -19.59
C GLY A 85 13.49 -4.18 -19.13
N GLU A 86 13.03 -3.19 -19.91
CA GLU A 86 13.22 -1.78 -19.64
C GLU A 86 12.00 -1.18 -18.95
N TYR A 87 12.24 -0.41 -17.87
CA TYR A 87 11.29 0.46 -17.18
C TYR A 87 11.68 1.92 -17.42
N ILE A 88 10.72 2.78 -17.73
CA ILE A 88 10.94 4.20 -18.00
C ILE A 88 10.27 5.01 -16.89
N THR A 89 11.04 5.78 -16.14
CA THR A 89 10.55 6.67 -15.08
C THR A 89 9.80 7.88 -15.65
N SER A 90 9.09 8.64 -14.81
CA SER A 90 8.42 9.88 -15.24
C SER A 90 9.39 10.95 -15.73
N SER A 91 10.64 10.91 -15.32
CA SER A 91 11.72 11.78 -15.82
C SER A 91 12.30 11.32 -17.15
N GLY A 92 11.84 10.17 -17.69
CA GLY A 92 12.32 9.59 -18.94
C GLY A 92 13.60 8.75 -18.79
N ASN A 93 14.09 8.54 -17.57
CA ASN A 93 15.25 7.69 -17.34
C ASN A 93 14.87 6.21 -17.56
N LYS A 94 15.76 5.49 -18.24
CA LYS A 94 15.62 4.06 -18.48
C LYS A 94 16.31 3.29 -17.37
N ARG A 95 15.60 2.30 -16.82
CA ARG A 95 16.11 1.38 -15.83
C ARG A 95 15.88 -0.05 -16.27
N GLU A 96 16.76 -0.93 -15.91
CA GLU A 96 16.56 -2.36 -16.08
C GLU A 96 15.67 -2.91 -14.98
N ALA A 97 14.72 -3.78 -15.32
CA ALA A 97 13.79 -4.39 -14.38
C ALA A 97 13.52 -5.86 -14.73
N MET A 98 13.24 -6.66 -13.71
CA MET A 98 12.72 -8.01 -13.89
C MET A 98 11.20 -7.96 -13.92
N PHE A 99 10.62 -8.41 -15.02
CA PHE A 99 9.18 -8.46 -15.23
C PHE A 99 8.64 -9.86 -14.99
N MET A 100 7.78 -9.99 -14.01
CA MET A 100 6.96 -11.18 -13.78
C MET A 100 5.95 -11.25 -14.90
N PHE A 101 5.83 -12.39 -15.56
CA PHE A 101 4.89 -12.59 -16.66
C PHE A 101 3.78 -13.56 -16.30
N ALA A 102 2.57 -13.26 -16.72
CA ALA A 102 1.43 -14.16 -16.62
C ALA A 102 0.51 -14.02 -17.82
N LYS A 103 0.08 -15.17 -18.36
CA LYS A 103 -0.94 -15.25 -19.41
C LYS A 103 -2.11 -16.08 -18.91
N ARG A 104 -3.06 -15.43 -18.24
CA ARG A 104 -4.20 -16.10 -17.60
C ARG A 104 -5.45 -15.23 -17.58
N ARG A 105 -6.56 -15.81 -17.14
CA ARG A 105 -7.76 -15.03 -16.84
C ARG A 105 -7.57 -14.23 -15.56
N MET A 106 -7.94 -12.96 -15.59
CA MET A 106 -7.91 -12.07 -14.42
C MET A 106 -8.97 -10.98 -14.57
N LYS A 107 -9.35 -10.35 -13.47
CA LYS A 107 -10.19 -9.16 -13.52
C LYS A 107 -9.38 -8.02 -14.13
N PHE A 108 -9.94 -7.40 -15.16
CA PHE A 108 -9.24 -6.41 -15.97
C PHE A 108 -10.21 -5.40 -16.59
N ALA A 109 -9.79 -4.14 -16.64
CA ALA A 109 -10.43 -3.12 -17.45
C ALA A 109 -9.37 -2.45 -18.34
N ALA A 110 -9.66 -2.38 -19.66
CA ALA A 110 -8.92 -1.54 -20.58
C ALA A 110 -9.67 -0.22 -20.74
N ASN A 111 -8.91 0.89 -20.87
CA ASN A 111 -9.47 2.20 -21.17
C ASN A 111 -10.62 2.58 -20.21
N ALA A 112 -10.37 2.42 -18.89
CA ALA A 112 -11.34 2.76 -17.88
C ALA A 112 -11.73 4.24 -18.00
N SER A 113 -12.97 4.51 -18.38
CA SER A 113 -13.46 5.87 -18.66
C SER A 113 -13.38 6.77 -17.42
N LEU A 114 -13.61 6.20 -16.24
CA LEU A 114 -13.52 6.89 -14.95
C LEU A 114 -12.08 7.27 -14.55
N LEU A 115 -11.05 6.70 -15.20
CA LEU A 115 -9.64 6.96 -14.91
C LEU A 115 -8.87 7.40 -16.17
N ASN A 116 -9.44 8.28 -16.96
CA ASN A 116 -8.81 8.87 -18.14
C ASN A 116 -8.19 7.83 -19.10
N GLY A 117 -8.89 6.72 -19.32
CA GLY A 117 -8.44 5.65 -20.22
C GLY A 117 -7.40 4.71 -19.62
N ALA A 118 -7.11 4.80 -18.33
CA ALA A 118 -6.14 3.90 -17.69
C ALA A 118 -6.52 2.42 -17.82
N SER A 119 -5.53 1.55 -17.86
CA SER A 119 -5.72 0.11 -17.75
C SER A 119 -5.62 -0.33 -16.29
N ILE A 120 -6.55 -1.17 -15.85
CA ILE A 120 -6.62 -1.63 -14.46
C ILE A 120 -6.49 -3.15 -14.44
N VAL A 121 -5.62 -3.68 -13.60
CA VAL A 121 -5.49 -5.11 -13.30
C VAL A 121 -5.75 -5.34 -11.82
N HIS A 122 -6.57 -6.33 -11.51
CA HIS A 122 -6.87 -6.75 -10.14
C HIS A 122 -6.28 -8.13 -9.89
N LEU A 123 -5.46 -8.25 -8.85
CA LEU A 123 -4.85 -9.50 -8.41
C LEU A 123 -5.22 -9.76 -6.95
N ASP A 124 -5.80 -10.93 -6.70
CA ASP A 124 -6.19 -11.34 -5.35
C ASP A 124 -4.99 -11.90 -4.57
N TYR A 125 -4.97 -11.66 -3.25
CA TYR A 125 -4.05 -12.27 -2.31
C TYR A 125 -4.67 -13.48 -1.61
N GLY A 126 -3.82 -14.30 -0.99
CA GLY A 126 -4.20 -15.45 -0.18
C GLY A 126 -4.34 -16.74 -0.97
N LYS A 127 -4.31 -17.87 -0.25
CA LYS A 127 -4.46 -19.17 -0.88
C LYS A 127 -5.86 -19.34 -1.47
N LEU A 128 -5.95 -20.01 -2.61
CA LEU A 128 -7.24 -20.38 -3.17
C LEU A 128 -7.92 -21.39 -2.23
N ASN A 129 -9.18 -21.14 -1.92
CA ASN A 129 -9.99 -22.13 -1.21
C ASN A 129 -10.42 -23.21 -2.21
N GLU A 130 -9.96 -24.45 -2.00
CA GLU A 130 -10.18 -25.57 -2.91
C GLU A 130 -11.66 -25.97 -3.04
N GLU A 131 -12.48 -25.69 -2.02
CA GLU A 131 -13.91 -26.02 -2.03
C GLU A 131 -14.77 -24.97 -2.75
N THR A 132 -14.38 -23.67 -2.61
CA THR A 132 -15.20 -22.55 -3.10
C THR A 132 -14.64 -21.89 -4.34
N ASP A 133 -13.42 -22.23 -4.75
CA ASP A 133 -12.65 -21.55 -5.83
C ASP A 133 -12.56 -20.02 -5.63
N GLN A 134 -12.57 -19.57 -4.36
CA GLN A 134 -12.48 -18.17 -3.99
C GLN A 134 -11.13 -17.88 -3.31
N PRO A 135 -10.63 -16.64 -3.41
CA PRO A 135 -9.45 -16.22 -2.65
C PRO A 135 -9.65 -16.42 -1.15
N GLY A 136 -8.68 -17.00 -0.48
CA GLY A 136 -8.70 -17.23 0.98
C GLY A 136 -8.25 -16.03 1.79
N SER A 137 -8.14 -14.85 1.18
CA SER A 137 -7.78 -13.59 1.85
C SER A 137 -8.73 -12.48 1.44
N ASP A 138 -9.02 -11.59 2.38
CA ASP A 138 -9.82 -10.41 2.16
C ASP A 138 -9.04 -9.25 1.52
N PHE A 139 -7.88 -9.51 0.92
CA PHE A 139 -7.04 -8.48 0.34
C PHE A 139 -6.83 -8.69 -1.17
N ALA A 140 -6.75 -7.57 -1.88
CA ALA A 140 -6.40 -7.57 -3.30
C ALA A 140 -5.53 -6.37 -3.65
N ALA A 141 -4.76 -6.48 -4.73
CA ALA A 141 -4.04 -5.36 -5.32
C ALA A 141 -4.68 -4.93 -6.63
N LEU A 142 -4.85 -3.63 -6.80
CA LEU A 142 -5.14 -2.99 -8.07
C LEU A 142 -3.87 -2.36 -8.61
N PHE A 143 -3.54 -2.67 -9.84
CA PHE A 143 -2.49 -2.00 -10.60
C PHE A 143 -3.13 -1.15 -11.68
N ILE A 144 -2.90 0.16 -11.64
CA ILE A 144 -3.53 1.14 -12.52
C ILE A 144 -2.44 1.79 -13.37
N LEU A 145 -2.47 1.49 -14.66
CA LEU A 145 -1.51 2.00 -15.63
C LEU A 145 -2.13 3.16 -16.42
N PRO A 146 -1.68 4.41 -16.23
CA PRO A 146 -2.19 5.55 -16.99
C PRO A 146 -2.04 5.32 -18.51
N GLU A 147 -2.99 5.79 -19.31
CA GLU A 147 -2.84 5.80 -20.75
C GLU A 147 -1.79 6.83 -21.19
N GLN A 148 -1.90 8.04 -20.65
CA GLN A 148 -0.94 9.10 -20.88
C GLN A 148 0.39 8.82 -20.18
N LEU A 149 1.50 9.06 -20.88
CA LEU A 149 2.84 8.85 -20.35
C LEU A 149 3.27 9.97 -19.38
N GLY A 150 4.25 9.65 -18.56
CA GLY A 150 4.93 10.62 -17.70
C GLY A 150 4.14 11.01 -16.46
N ARG A 151 4.59 12.11 -15.85
CA ARG A 151 4.03 12.59 -14.57
C ARG A 151 2.60 13.09 -14.70
N GLU A 152 2.25 13.70 -15.83
CA GLU A 152 0.90 14.23 -16.07
C GLU A 152 -0.14 13.12 -16.11
N GLY A 153 0.14 12.02 -16.81
CA GLY A 153 -0.76 10.87 -16.84
C GLY A 153 -0.97 10.27 -15.45
N LEU A 154 0.11 10.15 -14.67
CA LEU A 154 0.05 9.63 -13.31
C LEU A 154 -0.76 10.56 -12.38
N ASN A 155 -0.51 11.86 -12.43
CA ASN A 155 -1.27 12.84 -11.64
C ASN A 155 -2.75 12.87 -12.05
N GLY A 156 -3.04 12.83 -13.36
CA GLY A 156 -4.42 12.80 -13.84
C GLY A 156 -5.23 11.62 -13.31
N VAL A 157 -4.62 10.44 -13.18
CA VAL A 157 -5.29 9.27 -12.55
C VAL A 157 -5.47 9.49 -11.04
N ILE A 158 -4.48 10.09 -10.35
CA ILE A 158 -4.59 10.40 -8.92
C ILE A 158 -5.74 11.38 -8.68
N ASP A 159 -5.83 12.44 -9.46
CA ASP A 159 -6.89 13.46 -9.35
C ASP A 159 -8.28 12.83 -9.54
N GLN A 160 -8.42 11.89 -10.49
CA GLN A 160 -9.67 11.15 -10.68
C GLN A 160 -9.98 10.22 -9.50
N LEU A 161 -9.00 9.50 -8.96
CA LEU A 161 -9.20 8.67 -7.77
C LEU A 161 -9.63 9.48 -6.55
N VAL A 162 -9.10 10.70 -6.39
CA VAL A 162 -9.52 11.62 -5.33
C VAL A 162 -10.95 12.12 -5.59
N ALA A 163 -11.28 12.48 -6.83
CA ALA A 163 -12.61 12.94 -7.20
C ALA A 163 -13.70 11.88 -6.96
N LEU A 164 -13.41 10.60 -7.23
CA LEU A 164 -14.36 9.50 -6.96
C LEU A 164 -14.75 9.37 -5.46
N ASN A 165 -13.97 9.93 -4.54
CA ASN A 165 -14.24 9.88 -3.11
C ASN A 165 -14.88 11.17 -2.56
N THR A 166 -14.86 12.28 -3.31
CA THR A 166 -15.26 13.60 -2.78
C THR A 166 -16.61 14.08 -3.26
N ASP A 167 -17.17 13.50 -4.33
CA ASP A 167 -18.38 14.03 -4.94
C ASP A 167 -19.67 13.43 -4.33
N SER A 168 -20.03 13.97 -3.15
CA SER A 168 -21.30 13.65 -2.47
C SER A 168 -22.52 14.36 -3.08
N SER A 169 -22.35 15.16 -4.14
CA SER A 169 -23.38 16.12 -4.62
C SER A 169 -24.07 15.72 -5.92
N SER A 170 -23.61 14.71 -6.63
CA SER A 170 -24.22 14.23 -7.86
C SER A 170 -25.07 12.99 -7.64
N ASN A 171 -26.30 12.96 -8.18
CA ASN A 171 -27.21 11.80 -8.16
C ASN A 171 -26.71 10.60 -8.99
N VAL A 172 -25.51 10.67 -9.53
CA VAL A 172 -24.80 9.59 -10.23
C VAL A 172 -23.48 9.39 -9.47
N HIS A 173 -23.49 8.45 -8.54
CA HIS A 173 -22.31 8.09 -7.77
C HIS A 173 -21.37 7.26 -8.63
N ASP A 174 -20.49 7.91 -9.39
CA ASP A 174 -19.28 7.28 -9.90
C ASP A 174 -18.32 7.08 -8.70
N THR A 175 -18.50 5.99 -8.01
CA THR A 175 -17.71 5.63 -6.83
C THR A 175 -16.54 4.73 -7.22
N PHE A 176 -15.59 4.58 -6.32
CA PHE A 176 -14.53 3.57 -6.45
C PHE A 176 -15.12 2.16 -6.69
N ASP A 177 -16.27 1.86 -6.08
CA ASP A 177 -17.02 0.62 -6.27
C ASP A 177 -17.52 0.47 -7.72
N ASP A 178 -18.02 1.53 -8.33
CA ASP A 178 -18.48 1.50 -9.73
C ASP A 178 -17.33 1.29 -10.69
N MET A 179 -16.16 1.86 -10.39
CA MET A 179 -14.92 1.56 -11.13
C MET A 179 -14.59 0.06 -11.06
N LEU A 180 -14.64 -0.54 -9.87
CA LEU A 180 -14.38 -1.97 -9.71
C LEU A 180 -15.43 -2.85 -10.45
N ARG A 181 -16.70 -2.44 -10.46
CA ARG A 181 -17.78 -3.14 -11.19
C ARG A 181 -17.59 -3.10 -12.70
N GLN A 182 -16.94 -2.06 -13.25
CA GLN A 182 -16.63 -1.97 -14.68
C GLN A 182 -15.55 -2.95 -15.14
N MET A 183 -14.79 -3.53 -14.19
CA MET A 183 -13.79 -4.53 -14.53
C MET A 183 -14.46 -5.81 -15.00
N SER A 184 -14.16 -6.21 -16.24
CA SER A 184 -14.66 -7.48 -16.76
C SER A 184 -14.04 -8.63 -15.97
N SER A 185 -14.89 -9.49 -15.41
CA SER A 185 -14.42 -10.69 -14.74
C SER A 185 -13.87 -11.68 -15.75
N HIS A 186 -12.62 -12.12 -15.54
CA HIS A 186 -12.03 -13.30 -16.20
C HIS A 186 -11.75 -13.19 -17.70
N GLN A 187 -11.35 -12.02 -18.18
CA GLN A 187 -10.75 -11.91 -19.50
C GLN A 187 -9.31 -12.48 -19.50
N LYS A 188 -8.93 -13.22 -20.55
CA LYS A 188 -7.54 -13.67 -20.72
C LYS A 188 -6.66 -12.46 -21.05
N VAL A 189 -5.61 -12.24 -20.28
CA VAL A 189 -4.69 -11.10 -20.41
C VAL A 189 -3.25 -11.59 -20.36
N GLU A 190 -2.36 -11.00 -21.14
CA GLU A 190 -0.92 -11.10 -21.01
C GLU A 190 -0.45 -9.92 -20.15
N LEU A 191 -0.05 -10.21 -18.91
CA LEU A 191 0.42 -9.25 -17.93
C LEU A 191 1.92 -9.32 -17.78
N SER A 192 2.60 -8.16 -17.81
CA SER A 192 3.99 -8.02 -17.38
C SER A 192 4.06 -6.96 -16.29
N LEU A 193 4.40 -7.37 -15.07
CA LEU A 193 4.49 -6.53 -13.89
C LEU A 193 5.92 -6.54 -13.35
N PRO A 194 6.57 -5.40 -13.07
CA PRO A 194 7.94 -5.42 -12.55
C PRO A 194 7.96 -5.94 -11.11
N ARG A 195 9.04 -6.63 -10.76
CA ARG A 195 9.39 -6.86 -9.35
C ARG A 195 9.92 -5.56 -8.78
N PHE A 196 9.43 -5.17 -7.62
CA PHE A 196 9.91 -3.95 -6.99
C PHE A 196 9.71 -3.96 -5.47
N LYS A 197 10.51 -3.16 -4.80
CA LYS A 197 10.33 -2.75 -3.42
C LYS A 197 10.15 -1.24 -3.38
N MET A 198 9.28 -0.79 -2.53
CA MET A 198 9.12 0.63 -2.21
C MET A 198 9.20 0.81 -0.71
N GLU A 199 10.07 1.70 -0.30
CA GLU A 199 10.11 2.22 1.06
C GLU A 199 9.68 3.68 1.03
N TYR A 200 8.50 3.96 1.57
CA TYR A 200 8.15 5.32 1.92
C TYR A 200 8.91 5.65 3.19
N GLY A 201 9.98 6.43 3.05
CA GLY A 201 10.90 6.77 4.14
C GLY A 201 10.17 7.40 5.33
N THR A 202 10.84 7.46 6.46
CA THR A 202 10.26 8.04 7.67
C THR A 202 9.77 9.46 7.40
N LYS A 203 8.48 9.68 7.58
CA LYS A 203 7.81 10.97 7.41
C LYS A 203 7.20 11.39 8.74
N SER A 204 7.37 12.67 9.10
CA SER A 204 6.52 13.30 10.08
C SER A 204 5.17 13.63 9.44
N LEU A 205 4.08 13.14 10.03
CA LEU A 205 2.72 13.42 9.60
C LEU A 205 2.12 14.65 10.33
N LYS A 206 2.93 15.38 11.10
CA LYS A 206 2.46 16.50 11.94
C LYS A 206 1.70 17.55 11.15
N ASN A 207 2.22 17.96 9.99
CA ASN A 207 1.60 19.00 9.18
C ASN A 207 0.31 18.51 8.52
N GLU A 208 0.30 17.29 8.02
CA GLU A 208 -0.87 16.65 7.42
C GLU A 208 -2.01 16.51 8.43
N LEU A 209 -1.70 16.04 9.64
CA LEU A 209 -2.67 15.89 10.72
C LEU A 209 -3.19 17.24 11.23
N ARG A 210 -2.36 18.28 11.26
CA ARG A 210 -2.80 19.65 11.53
C ARG A 210 -3.81 20.13 10.47
N GLY A 211 -3.53 19.87 9.20
CA GLY A 211 -4.44 20.18 8.09
C GLY A 211 -5.79 19.45 8.18
N LEU A 212 -5.82 18.28 8.82
CA LEU A 212 -7.02 17.50 9.09
C LEU A 212 -7.75 17.91 10.39
N GLY A 213 -7.33 18.97 11.06
CA GLY A 213 -7.99 19.50 12.27
C GLY A 213 -7.45 18.95 13.60
N LEU A 214 -6.38 18.15 13.59
CA LEU A 214 -5.76 17.59 14.80
C LEU A 214 -4.67 18.49 15.40
N GLY A 215 -4.66 19.79 15.09
CA GLY A 215 -3.65 20.74 15.52
C GLY A 215 -3.49 20.81 17.04
N ALA A 216 -4.58 20.76 17.79
CA ALA A 216 -4.60 20.86 19.25
C ALA A 216 -3.72 19.79 19.94
N CYS A 217 -3.56 18.60 19.36
CA CYS A 217 -2.69 17.55 19.92
C CYS A 217 -1.20 17.94 19.93
N PHE A 218 -0.81 18.89 19.09
CA PHE A 218 0.58 19.33 18.93
C PHE A 218 0.90 20.65 19.62
N ASP A 219 -0.07 21.31 20.24
CA ASP A 219 0.05 22.70 20.71
C ASP A 219 0.10 22.81 22.24
N GLY A 220 0.15 21.66 22.96
CA GLY A 220 0.24 21.68 24.43
C GLY A 220 -1.03 22.24 25.09
N THR A 221 -2.18 21.87 24.56
CA THR A 221 -3.51 22.21 25.11
C THR A 221 -4.06 21.07 25.99
N ASP A 222 -5.10 21.35 26.74
CA ASP A 222 -5.77 20.39 27.67
C ASP A 222 -6.34 19.14 26.96
N VAL A 223 -6.25 19.06 25.62
CA VAL A 223 -6.80 17.96 24.82
C VAL A 223 -6.20 16.59 25.17
N LEU A 224 -4.97 16.57 25.70
CA LEU A 224 -4.26 15.33 26.06
C LEU A 224 -4.23 15.07 27.56
N MET A 225 -5.07 15.72 28.36
CA MET A 225 -5.14 15.53 29.83
C MET A 225 -5.52 14.10 30.24
N GLU A 226 -6.22 13.37 29.38
CA GLU A 226 -6.51 11.94 29.64
C GLU A 226 -5.29 11.04 29.38
N MET A 227 -4.32 11.52 28.64
CA MET A 227 -3.08 10.81 28.32
C MET A 227 -2.04 10.94 29.45
N SER A 228 -1.93 12.13 30.07
CA SER A 228 -0.90 12.46 31.05
C SER A 228 -1.39 13.46 32.09
N ASP A 229 -0.78 13.45 33.27
CA ASP A 229 -1.00 14.48 34.31
C ASP A 229 -0.12 15.73 34.09
N ASP A 230 0.79 15.70 33.14
CA ASP A 230 1.58 16.85 32.76
C ASP A 230 0.71 17.80 31.91
N PRO A 231 0.44 19.03 32.39
CA PRO A 231 -0.38 19.99 31.64
C PRO A 231 0.28 20.51 30.37
N LEU A 232 1.60 20.27 30.19
CA LEU A 232 2.36 20.64 29.00
C LEU A 232 2.47 19.48 28.00
N VAL A 233 1.77 18.36 28.25
CA VAL A 233 1.82 17.21 27.36
C VAL A 233 1.34 17.58 25.96
N HIS A 234 2.12 17.23 24.95
CA HIS A 234 1.79 17.39 23.55
C HIS A 234 2.50 16.30 22.75
N VAL A 235 2.03 16.08 21.53
CA VAL A 235 2.69 15.20 20.58
C VAL A 235 3.72 16.01 19.80
N ASP A 236 4.99 15.68 19.92
CA ASP A 236 6.05 16.34 19.16
C ASP A 236 6.10 15.85 17.73
N GLU A 237 6.05 14.53 17.56
CA GLU A 237 6.17 13.88 16.26
C GLU A 237 5.21 12.71 16.11
N VAL A 238 4.66 12.57 14.91
CA VAL A 238 3.96 11.37 14.45
C VAL A 238 4.74 10.83 13.26
N LEU A 239 5.52 9.80 13.50
CA LEU A 239 6.45 9.24 12.51
C LEU A 239 5.83 8.03 11.83
N HIS A 240 5.83 8.04 10.51
CA HIS A 240 5.27 6.98 9.67
C HIS A 240 6.29 6.45 8.69
N LYS A 241 6.37 5.12 8.59
CA LYS A 241 7.13 4.43 7.55
C LYS A 241 6.33 3.27 6.99
N THR A 242 6.33 3.14 5.66
CA THR A 242 5.65 2.05 4.95
C THR A 242 6.64 1.34 4.03
N VAL A 243 6.57 0.01 4.01
CA VAL A 243 7.33 -0.83 3.09
C VAL A 243 6.36 -1.74 2.35
N ILE A 244 6.47 -1.76 1.02
CA ILE A 244 5.71 -2.66 0.13
C ILE A 244 6.72 -3.41 -0.74
N GLU A 245 6.55 -4.72 -0.82
CA GLU A 245 7.35 -5.58 -1.68
C GLU A 245 6.44 -6.37 -2.62
N VAL A 246 6.79 -6.39 -3.91
CA VAL A 246 6.06 -7.11 -4.97
C VAL A 246 7.00 -8.05 -5.69
N THR A 247 6.74 -9.35 -5.52
CA THR A 247 7.50 -10.46 -6.11
C THR A 247 6.56 -11.49 -6.73
N GLU A 248 7.11 -12.54 -7.38
CA GLU A 248 6.34 -13.60 -8.01
C GLU A 248 5.50 -14.42 -7.05
N GLU A 249 5.98 -14.55 -5.84
CA GLU A 249 5.34 -15.42 -4.84
C GLU A 249 4.13 -14.74 -4.20
N GLY A 250 4.21 -13.42 -4.08
CA GLY A 250 3.56 -12.86 -2.93
C GLY A 250 4.36 -13.33 -1.71
N THR A 251 4.05 -14.45 -1.05
CA THR A 251 4.88 -15.08 0.01
C THR A 251 4.61 -16.59 0.08
N GLU A 252 5.64 -17.39 -0.18
CA GLU A 252 5.73 -18.86 -0.07
C GLU A 252 4.85 -19.76 -0.95
N ALA A 253 5.54 -20.78 -1.48
CA ALA A 253 5.15 -21.59 -2.60
C ALA A 253 4.00 -22.57 -2.36
N ALA A 254 3.04 -22.56 -3.28
CA ALA A 254 2.39 -23.79 -3.75
C ALA A 254 2.09 -23.63 -5.25
N ALA A 255 2.74 -24.42 -6.09
CA ALA A 255 2.49 -24.45 -7.52
C ALA A 255 1.10 -25.03 -7.79
N ALA A 256 0.14 -24.19 -8.10
CA ALA A 256 -1.14 -24.62 -8.63
C ALA A 256 -1.01 -24.80 -10.14
N THR A 257 -1.07 -26.05 -10.60
CA THR A 257 -1.09 -26.40 -12.03
C THR A 257 -2.51 -26.13 -12.55
N VAL A 258 -2.71 -25.02 -13.22
CA VAL A 258 -4.01 -24.74 -13.90
C VAL A 258 -4.05 -25.52 -15.20
N ALA A 259 -4.96 -26.48 -15.31
CA ALA A 259 -5.22 -27.23 -16.53
C ALA A 259 -5.80 -26.31 -17.61
N ILE A 260 -5.12 -26.19 -18.74
CA ILE A 260 -5.56 -25.39 -19.89
C ILE A 260 -6.58 -26.20 -20.69
N MET A 261 -7.86 -25.87 -20.58
CA MET A 261 -8.87 -26.35 -21.53
C MET A 261 -8.75 -25.59 -22.84
N MET A 262 -8.35 -26.27 -23.91
CA MET A 262 -8.31 -25.70 -25.26
C MET A 262 -9.72 -25.58 -25.82
N SER A 263 -10.24 -24.37 -25.93
CA SER A 263 -11.45 -24.05 -26.73
C SER A 263 -11.08 -23.88 -28.20
N ARG A 264 -11.82 -24.52 -29.10
CA ARG A 264 -11.66 -24.41 -30.57
C ARG A 264 -12.43 -23.21 -31.14
N SER A 265 -12.20 -22.01 -30.60
CA SER A 265 -12.72 -20.77 -31.20
C SER A 265 -11.59 -19.99 -31.84
N LEU A 266 -11.92 -19.16 -32.86
CA LEU A 266 -10.95 -18.24 -33.46
C LEU A 266 -10.24 -17.43 -32.38
N PRO A 267 -8.89 -17.27 -32.42
CA PRO A 267 -8.17 -16.59 -31.36
C PRO A 267 -8.57 -15.11 -31.33
N THR A 268 -9.34 -14.74 -30.33
CA THR A 268 -9.56 -13.32 -30.00
C THR A 268 -8.23 -12.72 -29.59
N PRO A 269 -7.85 -11.53 -30.07
CA PRO A 269 -6.62 -10.87 -29.63
C PRO A 269 -6.61 -10.76 -28.10
N VAL A 270 -5.54 -11.30 -27.48
CA VAL A 270 -5.37 -11.23 -26.03
C VAL A 270 -4.78 -9.88 -25.68
N PRO A 271 -5.42 -9.05 -24.84
CA PRO A 271 -4.85 -7.79 -24.37
C PRO A 271 -3.49 -8.01 -23.72
N LYS A 272 -2.54 -7.15 -24.05
CA LYS A 272 -1.19 -7.15 -23.49
C LYS A 272 -0.99 -5.90 -22.66
N ILE A 273 -0.68 -6.07 -21.39
CA ILE A 273 -0.44 -4.96 -20.48
C ILE A 273 0.95 -5.11 -19.90
N LYS A 274 1.75 -4.07 -20.06
CA LYS A 274 3.10 -4.01 -19.54
C LYS A 274 3.26 -2.79 -18.65
N PHE A 275 3.49 -3.01 -17.36
CA PHE A 275 3.76 -1.98 -16.37
C PHE A 275 5.24 -1.54 -16.41
N ASN A 276 5.67 -1.03 -17.54
CA ASN A 276 7.04 -0.59 -17.80
C ASN A 276 7.23 0.93 -17.71
N ARG A 277 6.32 1.62 -17.08
CA ARG A 277 6.30 3.06 -16.83
C ARG A 277 5.53 3.34 -15.55
N PRO A 278 5.53 4.61 -15.04
CA PRO A 278 4.86 4.95 -13.79
C PRO A 278 3.40 4.50 -13.73
N PHE A 279 3.02 3.93 -12.58
CA PHE A 279 1.69 3.40 -12.33
C PHE A 279 1.28 3.62 -10.88
N ILE A 280 0.03 3.37 -10.57
CA ILE A 280 -0.50 3.39 -9.21
C ILE A 280 -0.78 1.96 -8.78
N MET A 281 -0.41 1.62 -7.55
CA MET A 281 -0.81 0.39 -6.88
C MET A 281 -1.71 0.75 -5.70
N VAL A 282 -2.85 0.08 -5.59
CA VAL A 282 -3.75 0.18 -4.45
C VAL A 282 -3.90 -1.20 -3.84
N ILE A 283 -3.66 -1.34 -2.55
CA ILE A 283 -4.05 -2.55 -1.81
C ILE A 283 -5.37 -2.25 -1.13
N LEU A 284 -6.34 -3.10 -1.32
CA LEU A 284 -7.68 -2.92 -0.79
C LEU A 284 -8.14 -4.15 0.01
N HIS A 285 -9.07 -3.88 0.92
CA HIS A 285 -9.84 -4.92 1.59
C HIS A 285 -11.02 -5.30 0.69
N SER A 286 -11.01 -6.52 0.15
CA SER A 286 -11.88 -6.93 -0.95
C SER A 286 -13.38 -6.93 -0.61
N SER A 287 -13.74 -7.25 0.64
CA SER A 287 -15.16 -7.32 1.04
C SER A 287 -15.79 -5.94 1.26
N THR A 288 -15.01 -4.92 1.55
CA THR A 288 -15.48 -3.53 1.77
C THR A 288 -15.00 -2.55 0.70
N ASN A 289 -14.16 -3.00 -0.23
CA ASN A 289 -13.47 -2.18 -1.23
C ASN A 289 -12.69 -0.98 -0.62
N THR A 290 -12.32 -1.09 0.66
CA THR A 290 -11.61 -0.02 1.36
C THR A 290 -10.14 0.00 0.96
N PRO A 291 -9.60 1.12 0.43
CA PRO A 291 -8.18 1.26 0.18
C PRO A 291 -7.39 1.27 1.50
N LEU A 292 -6.41 0.39 1.63
CA LEU A 292 -5.52 0.28 2.78
C LEU A 292 -4.15 0.89 2.51
N PHE A 293 -3.67 0.73 1.27
CA PHE A 293 -2.42 1.32 0.81
C PHE A 293 -2.62 1.91 -0.58
N VAL A 294 -2.03 3.07 -0.81
CA VAL A 294 -1.94 3.67 -2.14
C VAL A 294 -0.47 4.02 -2.39
N ALA A 295 0.07 3.47 -3.45
CA ALA A 295 1.46 3.70 -3.84
C ALA A 295 1.54 4.29 -5.25
N LYS A 296 2.24 5.41 -5.35
CA LYS A 296 2.66 6.00 -6.62
C LYS A 296 4.02 5.40 -7.00
N VAL A 297 4.02 4.48 -7.95
CA VAL A 297 5.22 3.76 -8.38
C VAL A 297 5.81 4.50 -9.58
N ASP A 298 6.76 5.41 -9.32
CA ASP A 298 7.41 6.23 -10.35
C ASP A 298 8.84 5.77 -10.63
N ASP A 299 9.67 5.71 -9.61
CA ASP A 299 11.06 5.23 -9.68
C ASP A 299 11.32 4.24 -8.53
N PRO A 300 10.73 3.03 -8.61
CA PRO A 300 10.88 2.04 -7.55
C PRO A 300 12.27 1.43 -7.53
N GLU A 301 12.68 0.89 -6.39
CA GLU A 301 13.81 -0.01 -6.32
C GLU A 301 13.47 -1.31 -7.05
N LEU A 302 14.08 -1.50 -8.21
CA LEU A 302 13.84 -2.66 -9.08
C LEU A 302 14.82 -3.78 -8.72
N TYR A 303 14.30 -4.97 -8.50
CA TYR A 303 15.13 -6.14 -8.25
C TYR A 303 15.65 -6.76 -9.55
N PHE A 304 16.88 -7.25 -9.50
CA PHE A 304 17.57 -7.98 -10.57
C PHE A 304 17.57 -9.49 -10.31
#